data_cfa5b3badfb919841ee2dfb1bea6e108
#
_entry.id   cfa5b3badfb919841ee2dfb1bea6e108
#
_cell.length_a   1.000
_cell.length_b   1.000
_cell.length_c   1.000
_cell.angle_alpha   90.00
_cell.angle_beta   90.00
_cell.angle_gamma   90.00
#
_symmetry.space_group_name_H-M   'P 1'
#
loop_
_entity.id
_entity.type
_entity.pdbx_description
1 polymer ?
#
loop_
_entity_poly.entity_id
_entity_poly.type
_entity_poly.pdbx_seq_one_letter_code
_entity_poly.pdbx_strand_id
1 'polypeptide(L)'
;AQVRRTHGLHANPFQLYPRVIVSMAWLPQVRAQRLLRDVYAQATNPKTGKRYAFDVLVVDEAHHVAPSSPSAIAGGRGYAVDTQRTVAVRQLAEKCEHRLFLSATPHNGHPESFTALMEMIDPRRFERGAYLDSTALKDVTVRRLKTDLTGKGFKKRKVGTLDITPSDPEQQMFSLLDDIVTKSAKQNGTKPGGDIVTMLLKKRFLSSPFAFGMTLSHYIASRAGRGLSDDEYDDIFGEGQSDEEEGLWEQDEAEKLRESKGSDPLVAAEPGQLESLMEWGLGYESRADSRL
;
A
#
# COMPACT_ATOMS: atom_id res chain seq x y z
N ALA A 1 -12.28 -8.21 -17.28
CA ALA A 1 -13.52 -8.67 -17.90
C ALA A 1 -13.72 -8.09 -19.30
N GLN A 2 -13.64 -6.77 -19.51
CA GLN A 2 -13.90 -6.10 -20.78
C GLN A 2 -12.95 -6.55 -21.92
N VAL A 3 -11.64 -6.61 -21.67
CA VAL A 3 -10.65 -7.06 -22.68
C VAL A 3 -10.97 -8.47 -23.19
N ARG A 4 -11.38 -9.39 -22.31
CA ARG A 4 -11.75 -10.75 -22.70
C ARG A 4 -13.06 -10.81 -23.49
N ARG A 5 -14.00 -9.90 -23.24
CA ARG A 5 -15.25 -9.80 -24.01
C ARG A 5 -14.98 -9.35 -25.45
N THR A 6 -14.03 -8.43 -25.63
CA THR A 6 -13.74 -7.82 -26.94
C THR A 6 -12.75 -8.64 -27.76
N HIS A 7 -11.76 -9.28 -27.11
CA HIS A 7 -10.62 -9.92 -27.78
C HIS A 7 -10.52 -11.44 -27.52
N GLY A 8 -11.51 -12.03 -26.83
CA GLY A 8 -11.56 -13.47 -26.53
C GLY A 8 -10.96 -13.83 -25.16
N LEU A 9 -11.23 -15.07 -24.74
CA LEU A 9 -10.88 -15.58 -23.39
C LEU A 9 -9.38 -15.61 -23.10
N HIS A 10 -8.55 -15.76 -24.13
CA HIS A 10 -7.08 -15.83 -24.02
C HIS A 10 -6.39 -14.48 -24.22
N ALA A 11 -7.16 -13.41 -24.35
CA ALA A 11 -6.62 -12.09 -24.58
C ALA A 11 -5.72 -11.63 -23.41
N ASN A 12 -4.49 -11.27 -23.76
CA ASN A 12 -3.50 -10.73 -22.80
C ASN A 12 -3.29 -9.24 -23.09
N PRO A 13 -3.66 -8.33 -22.15
CA PRO A 13 -3.53 -6.89 -22.37
C PRO A 13 -2.09 -6.45 -22.64
N PHE A 14 -1.10 -7.11 -22.05
CA PHE A 14 0.32 -6.80 -22.27
C PHE A 14 0.83 -7.15 -23.68
N GLN A 15 0.07 -7.96 -24.43
CA GLN A 15 0.38 -8.29 -25.82
C GLN A 15 -0.45 -7.47 -26.81
N LEU A 16 -1.66 -7.07 -26.40
CA LEU A 16 -2.60 -6.36 -27.25
C LEU A 16 -2.32 -4.86 -27.34
N TYR A 17 -1.88 -4.27 -26.24
CA TYR A 17 -1.71 -2.82 -26.16
C TYR A 17 -0.22 -2.44 -26.11
N PRO A 18 0.19 -1.44 -26.91
CA PRO A 18 1.57 -0.95 -26.90
C PRO A 18 1.94 -0.19 -25.61
N ARG A 19 0.94 0.25 -24.86
CA ARG A 19 1.09 0.96 -23.58
C ARG A 19 0.07 0.42 -22.59
N VAL A 20 0.53 0.05 -21.41
CA VAL A 20 -0.31 -0.51 -20.35
C VAL A 20 0.02 0.21 -19.05
N ILE A 21 -0.99 0.67 -18.34
CA ILE A 21 -0.88 1.21 -16.98
C ILE A 21 -1.36 0.10 -16.04
N VAL A 22 -0.58 -0.14 -14.99
CA VAL A 22 -0.83 -1.23 -14.03
C VAL A 22 -0.71 -0.67 -12.62
N SER A 23 -1.68 -0.97 -11.77
CA SER A 23 -1.58 -0.68 -10.35
C SER A 23 -0.47 -1.52 -9.70
N MET A 24 0.34 -0.89 -8.83
CA MET A 24 1.37 -1.58 -8.05
C MET A 24 0.79 -2.65 -7.12
N ALA A 25 -0.44 -2.49 -6.68
CA ALA A 25 -1.13 -3.46 -5.84
C ALA A 25 -1.61 -4.68 -6.62
N TRP A 26 -2.00 -4.49 -7.88
CA TRP A 26 -2.42 -5.60 -8.74
C TRP A 26 -1.24 -6.40 -9.31
N LEU A 27 -0.08 -5.75 -9.49
CA LEU A 27 1.09 -6.36 -10.14
C LEU A 27 1.56 -7.66 -9.46
N PRO A 28 1.67 -7.79 -8.13
CA PRO A 28 2.10 -9.01 -7.47
C PRO A 28 1.05 -10.14 -7.47
N GLN A 29 -0.20 -9.85 -7.80
CA GLN A 29 -1.27 -10.85 -7.78
C GLN A 29 -1.03 -11.98 -8.78
N VAL A 30 -1.47 -13.19 -8.44
CA VAL A 30 -1.29 -14.41 -9.25
C VAL A 30 -1.76 -14.22 -10.68
N ARG A 31 -2.87 -13.50 -10.88
CA ARG A 31 -3.45 -13.21 -12.20
C ARG A 31 -2.54 -12.33 -13.06
N ALA A 32 -1.96 -11.27 -12.47
CA ALA A 32 -1.02 -10.39 -13.16
C ALA A 32 0.24 -11.16 -13.55
N GLN A 33 0.81 -11.89 -12.60
CA GLN A 33 2.03 -12.66 -12.78
C GLN A 33 1.87 -13.77 -13.82
N ARG A 34 0.66 -14.37 -13.93
CA ARG A 34 0.36 -15.32 -15.00
C ARG A 34 0.39 -14.68 -16.39
N LEU A 35 -0.26 -13.51 -16.55
CA LEU A 35 -0.26 -12.78 -17.81
C LEU A 35 1.14 -12.34 -18.24
N LEU A 36 1.95 -11.88 -17.27
CA LEU A 36 3.33 -11.46 -17.52
C LEU A 36 4.23 -12.65 -17.92
N ARG A 37 4.07 -13.82 -17.28
CA ARG A 37 4.83 -15.03 -17.66
C ARG A 37 4.64 -15.40 -19.12
N ASP A 38 3.41 -15.28 -19.65
CA ASP A 38 3.14 -15.54 -21.07
C ASP A 38 3.92 -14.59 -21.99
N VAL A 39 4.09 -13.31 -21.57
CA VAL A 39 4.87 -12.32 -22.31
C VAL A 39 6.36 -12.59 -22.20
N TYR A 40 6.84 -12.92 -21.00
CA TYR A 40 8.26 -13.23 -20.76
C TYR A 40 8.73 -14.45 -21.54
N ALA A 41 7.90 -15.49 -21.64
CA ALA A 41 8.21 -16.68 -22.42
C ALA A 41 8.40 -16.38 -23.92
N GLN A 42 7.67 -15.41 -24.45
CA GLN A 42 7.80 -15.00 -25.85
C GLN A 42 9.02 -14.11 -26.11
N ALA A 43 9.42 -13.29 -25.12
CA ALA A 43 10.54 -12.38 -25.25
C ALA A 43 11.90 -13.09 -25.29
N THR A 44 12.01 -14.25 -24.66
CA THR A 44 13.22 -15.06 -24.63
C THR A 44 13.38 -15.95 -25.85
N ASN A 45 12.57 -15.77 -26.89
CA ASN A 45 12.62 -16.61 -28.08
C ASN A 45 13.82 -16.24 -28.95
N PRO A 46 14.82 -17.14 -29.13
CA PRO A 46 16.02 -16.90 -29.94
C PRO A 46 15.70 -16.57 -31.41
N LYS A 47 14.52 -17.01 -31.92
CA LYS A 47 14.11 -16.79 -33.32
C LYS A 47 13.68 -15.36 -33.60
N THR A 48 13.20 -14.61 -32.58
CA THR A 48 12.75 -13.23 -32.76
C THR A 48 13.83 -12.19 -32.49
N GLY A 49 14.98 -12.58 -31.95
CA GLY A 49 16.07 -11.68 -31.55
C GLY A 49 15.74 -10.71 -30.42
N LYS A 50 14.51 -10.74 -29.90
CA LYS A 50 14.09 -9.89 -28.80
C LYS A 50 14.76 -10.35 -27.51
N ARG A 51 15.52 -9.42 -26.87
CA ARG A 51 16.18 -9.65 -25.59
C ARG A 51 15.29 -9.30 -24.40
N TYR A 52 14.40 -8.33 -24.58
CA TYR A 52 13.51 -7.80 -23.54
C TYR A 52 12.04 -8.00 -23.91
N ALA A 53 11.19 -8.13 -22.90
CA ALA A 53 9.75 -8.27 -23.06
C ALA A 53 9.06 -6.92 -23.33
N PHE A 54 9.63 -5.85 -22.76
CA PHE A 54 9.14 -4.49 -22.86
C PHE A 54 10.29 -3.52 -23.17
N ASP A 55 9.97 -2.48 -23.92
CA ASP A 55 10.95 -1.45 -24.29
C ASP A 55 11.23 -0.52 -23.08
N VAL A 56 10.18 -0.06 -22.39
CA VAL A 56 10.28 0.90 -21.29
C VAL A 56 9.40 0.49 -20.13
N LEU A 57 9.97 0.54 -18.94
CA LEU A 57 9.26 0.50 -17.66
C LEU A 57 9.31 1.88 -17.02
N VAL A 58 8.16 2.44 -16.70
CA VAL A 58 8.03 3.63 -15.85
C VAL A 58 7.39 3.20 -14.54
N VAL A 59 8.07 3.47 -13.43
CA VAL A 59 7.56 3.25 -12.07
C VAL A 59 7.37 4.60 -11.43
N ASP A 60 6.12 5.01 -11.24
CA ASP A 60 5.79 6.21 -10.49
C ASP A 60 5.76 5.90 -8.99
N GLU A 61 6.04 6.91 -8.16
CA GLU A 61 6.22 6.78 -6.71
C GLU A 61 7.10 5.55 -6.33
N ALA A 62 8.24 5.45 -6.99
CA ALA A 62 9.13 4.28 -6.92
C ALA A 62 9.59 3.92 -5.49
N HIS A 63 9.47 4.81 -4.53
CA HIS A 63 9.78 4.53 -3.14
C HIS A 63 8.88 3.45 -2.53
N HIS A 64 7.67 3.22 -3.07
CA HIS A 64 6.77 2.15 -2.64
C HIS A 64 7.22 0.75 -3.06
N VAL A 65 8.12 0.65 -4.02
CA VAL A 65 8.68 -0.65 -4.45
C VAL A 65 10.06 -0.92 -3.86
N ALA A 66 10.56 -0.01 -3.03
CA ALA A 66 11.75 -0.25 -2.24
C ALA A 66 11.48 -1.34 -1.17
N PRO A 67 12.50 -2.12 -0.78
CA PRO A 67 12.38 -3.03 0.35
C PRO A 67 11.98 -2.29 1.62
N SER A 68 11.15 -2.93 2.43
CA SER A 68 10.73 -2.38 3.72
C SER A 68 11.89 -2.34 4.71
N SER A 69 11.96 -1.27 5.50
CA SER A 69 12.90 -1.20 6.62
C SER A 69 12.64 -2.33 7.62
N PRO A 70 13.68 -2.84 8.33
CA PRO A 70 13.49 -3.80 9.40
C PRO A 70 12.50 -3.25 10.42
N SER A 71 11.57 -4.09 10.90
CA SER A 71 10.57 -3.63 11.85
C SER A 71 11.21 -3.18 13.16
N ALA A 72 10.65 -2.14 13.78
CA ALA A 72 11.06 -1.67 15.10
C ALA A 72 10.93 -2.78 16.18
N ILE A 73 10.04 -3.76 15.96
CA ILE A 73 9.86 -4.94 16.84
C ILE A 73 11.11 -5.83 16.84
N ALA A 74 11.83 -5.89 15.72
CA ALA A 74 13.12 -6.60 15.61
C ALA A 74 14.31 -5.73 16.08
N GLY A 75 14.07 -4.65 16.79
CA GLY A 75 15.12 -3.73 17.28
C GLY A 75 15.72 -2.85 16.20
N GLY A 76 15.09 -2.72 15.04
CA GLY A 76 15.57 -1.90 13.93
C GLY A 76 16.89 -2.37 13.31
N ARG A 77 17.41 -3.51 13.75
CA ARG A 77 18.63 -4.14 13.23
C ARG A 77 18.26 -5.26 12.30
N GLY A 78 18.86 -5.30 11.12
CA GLY A 78 18.63 -6.33 10.12
C GLY A 78 18.67 -5.79 8.71
N TYR A 79 18.52 -6.68 7.75
CA TYR A 79 18.43 -6.34 6.34
C TYR A 79 16.99 -5.90 6.00
N ALA A 80 16.87 -4.98 5.03
CA ALA A 80 15.57 -4.62 4.49
C ALA A 80 14.91 -5.83 3.82
N VAL A 81 13.60 -5.99 4.01
CA VAL A 81 12.83 -7.14 3.53
C VAL A 81 12.11 -6.78 2.25
N ASP A 82 12.23 -7.65 1.25
CA ASP A 82 11.49 -7.48 0.00
C ASP A 82 10.00 -7.71 0.22
N THR A 83 9.20 -6.73 -0.15
CA THR A 83 7.74 -6.89 -0.22
C THR A 83 7.36 -7.63 -1.49
N GLN A 84 6.14 -8.14 -1.59
CA GLN A 84 5.64 -8.74 -2.83
C GLN A 84 5.74 -7.78 -4.01
N ARG A 85 5.50 -6.48 -3.80
CA ARG A 85 5.66 -5.42 -4.80
C ARG A 85 7.11 -5.26 -5.23
N THR A 86 8.04 -5.24 -4.27
CA THR A 86 9.49 -5.19 -4.54
C THR A 86 9.92 -6.32 -5.46
N VAL A 87 9.50 -7.55 -5.13
CA VAL A 87 9.82 -8.75 -5.93
C VAL A 87 9.22 -8.66 -7.33
N ALA A 88 7.93 -8.29 -7.44
CA ALA A 88 7.23 -8.22 -8.72
C ALA A 88 7.83 -7.16 -9.64
N VAL A 89 8.15 -5.97 -9.11
CA VAL A 89 8.75 -4.89 -9.93
C VAL A 89 10.19 -5.22 -10.29
N ARG A 90 10.99 -5.83 -9.40
CA ARG A 90 12.35 -6.29 -9.73
C ARG A 90 12.32 -7.27 -10.90
N GLN A 91 11.46 -8.29 -10.86
CA GLN A 91 11.31 -9.27 -11.93
C GLN A 91 10.88 -8.62 -13.25
N LEU A 92 9.95 -7.65 -13.20
CA LEU A 92 9.53 -6.90 -14.37
C LEU A 92 10.66 -6.03 -14.94
N ALA A 93 11.41 -5.35 -14.08
CA ALA A 93 12.54 -4.49 -14.47
C ALA A 93 13.63 -5.27 -15.23
N GLU A 94 13.91 -6.51 -14.84
CA GLU A 94 14.83 -7.39 -15.57
C GLU A 94 14.39 -7.71 -17.00
N LYS A 95 13.10 -7.60 -17.28
CA LYS A 95 12.50 -7.88 -18.59
C LYS A 95 12.26 -6.63 -19.43
N CYS A 96 12.71 -5.46 -18.96
CA CYS A 96 12.58 -4.19 -19.64
C CYS A 96 13.95 -3.67 -20.09
N GLU A 97 14.00 -3.11 -21.30
CA GLU A 97 15.23 -2.54 -21.86
C GLU A 97 15.61 -1.25 -21.15
N HIS A 98 14.66 -0.33 -21.01
CA HIS A 98 14.81 0.94 -20.33
C HIS A 98 13.96 1.02 -19.08
N ARG A 99 14.49 1.68 -18.05
CA ARG A 99 13.83 1.79 -16.73
C ARG A 99 13.87 3.22 -16.27
N LEU A 100 12.70 3.77 -15.94
CA LEU A 100 12.54 5.11 -15.41
C LEU A 100 11.77 5.03 -14.09
N PHE A 101 12.43 5.38 -13.01
CA PHE A 101 11.84 5.40 -11.67
C PHE A 101 11.66 6.84 -11.23
N LEU A 102 10.42 7.21 -10.91
CA LEU A 102 10.03 8.55 -10.49
C LEU A 102 9.71 8.51 -9.00
N SER A 103 10.23 9.45 -8.23
CA SER A 103 9.89 9.59 -6.82
C SER A 103 10.26 10.98 -6.31
N ALA A 104 9.40 11.56 -5.48
CA ALA A 104 9.72 12.77 -4.73
C ALA A 104 10.61 12.47 -3.52
N THR A 105 10.50 11.25 -2.96
CA THR A 105 11.17 10.82 -1.72
C THR A 105 11.83 9.45 -1.92
N PRO A 106 12.93 9.35 -2.67
CA PRO A 106 13.52 8.06 -3.03
C PRO A 106 14.14 7.30 -1.85
N HIS A 107 14.20 7.92 -0.67
CA HIS A 107 14.83 7.38 0.53
C HIS A 107 13.83 7.33 1.68
N ASN A 108 13.51 6.13 2.13
CA ASN A 108 12.60 5.87 3.26
C ASN A 108 13.31 5.88 4.64
N GLY A 109 14.52 6.46 4.73
CA GLY A 109 15.33 6.46 5.95
C GLY A 109 16.29 5.27 6.09
N HIS A 110 16.15 4.23 5.26
CA HIS A 110 17.02 3.05 5.29
C HIS A 110 17.92 3.00 4.04
N PRO A 111 19.26 3.06 4.18
CA PRO A 111 20.18 3.11 3.03
C PRO A 111 20.04 1.94 2.07
N GLU A 112 19.78 0.74 2.59
CA GLU A 112 19.64 -0.46 1.80
C GLU A 112 18.42 -0.42 0.87
N SER A 113 17.32 0.21 1.30
CA SER A 113 16.13 0.39 0.46
C SER A 113 16.43 1.24 -0.78
N PHE A 114 17.23 2.29 -0.60
CA PHE A 114 17.63 3.15 -1.72
C PHE A 114 18.61 2.45 -2.67
N THR A 115 19.61 1.73 -2.13
CA THR A 115 20.54 0.97 -2.97
C THR A 115 19.85 -0.13 -3.77
N ALA A 116 18.79 -0.75 -3.20
CA ALA A 116 17.98 -1.72 -3.92
C ALA A 116 17.20 -1.11 -5.10
N LEU A 117 16.72 0.14 -4.97
CA LEU A 117 16.13 0.86 -6.10
C LEU A 117 17.17 1.13 -7.20
N MET A 118 18.39 1.54 -6.83
CA MET A 118 19.47 1.76 -7.77
C MET A 118 19.87 0.47 -8.50
N GLU A 119 19.94 -0.66 -7.79
CA GLU A 119 20.17 -1.97 -8.38
C GLU A 119 19.09 -2.36 -9.39
N MET A 120 17.81 -2.07 -9.12
CA MET A 120 16.73 -2.32 -10.07
C MET A 120 16.87 -1.46 -11.34
N ILE A 121 17.42 -0.26 -11.25
CA ILE A 121 17.67 0.63 -12.39
C ILE A 121 18.85 0.11 -13.21
N ASP A 122 19.99 -0.10 -12.58
CA ASP A 122 21.21 -0.59 -13.24
C ASP A 122 22.01 -1.57 -12.37
N PRO A 123 21.72 -2.88 -12.47
CA PRO A 123 22.38 -3.91 -11.67
C PRO A 123 23.86 -4.13 -12.02
N ARG A 124 24.39 -3.45 -13.06
CA ARG A 124 25.81 -3.51 -13.41
C ARG A 124 26.62 -2.51 -12.62
N ARG A 125 26.01 -1.40 -12.21
CA ARG A 125 26.68 -0.31 -11.49
C ARG A 125 26.37 -0.29 -10.01
N PHE A 126 25.22 -0.83 -9.62
CA PHE A 126 24.74 -0.76 -8.24
C PHE A 126 24.38 -2.13 -7.71
N GLU A 127 24.71 -2.35 -6.46
CA GLU A 127 24.40 -3.55 -5.70
C GLU A 127 23.71 -3.14 -4.38
N ARG A 128 22.69 -3.88 -4.00
CA ARG A 128 21.95 -3.67 -2.76
C ARG A 128 22.87 -3.73 -1.54
N GLY A 129 22.79 -2.72 -0.69
CA GLY A 129 23.58 -2.62 0.54
C GLY A 129 25.04 -2.17 0.32
N ALA A 130 25.50 -2.04 -0.94
CA ALA A 130 26.84 -1.56 -1.24
C ALA A 130 26.94 -0.03 -1.10
N TYR A 131 28.19 0.46 -0.98
CA TYR A 131 28.47 1.89 -1.01
C TYR A 131 28.13 2.48 -2.39
N LEU A 132 27.41 3.60 -2.39
CA LEU A 132 27.06 4.31 -3.62
C LEU A 132 28.15 5.30 -4.02
N ASP A 133 28.75 5.05 -5.17
CA ASP A 133 29.64 6.04 -5.77
C ASP A 133 28.82 7.26 -6.28
N SER A 134 29.20 8.45 -5.82
CA SER A 134 28.51 9.68 -6.14
C SER A 134 28.55 10.04 -7.63
N THR A 135 29.58 9.61 -8.35
CA THR A 135 29.73 9.84 -9.80
C THR A 135 28.76 8.94 -10.55
N ALA A 136 28.78 7.63 -10.27
CA ALA A 136 27.85 6.68 -10.87
C ALA A 136 26.39 7.05 -10.60
N LEU A 137 26.10 7.56 -9.39
CA LEU A 137 24.76 8.01 -9.02
C LEU A 137 24.29 9.20 -9.84
N LYS A 138 25.16 10.19 -10.09
CA LYS A 138 24.84 11.37 -10.91
C LYS A 138 24.54 11.01 -12.36
N ASP A 139 25.15 9.96 -12.89
CA ASP A 139 24.94 9.51 -14.27
C ASP A 139 23.53 8.94 -14.51
N VAL A 140 22.90 8.38 -13.46
CA VAL A 140 21.61 7.70 -13.56
C VAL A 140 20.48 8.43 -12.85
N THR A 141 20.77 9.54 -12.14
CA THR A 141 19.76 10.28 -11.37
C THR A 141 19.67 11.73 -11.82
N VAL A 142 18.44 12.24 -11.92
CA VAL A 142 18.14 13.65 -12.09
C VAL A 142 17.34 14.13 -10.89
N ARG A 143 17.92 14.99 -10.07
CA ARG A 143 17.29 15.56 -8.88
C ARG A 143 17.15 17.07 -9.01
N ARG A 144 15.96 17.59 -8.69
CA ARG A 144 15.69 19.02 -8.61
C ARG A 144 14.95 19.33 -7.32
N LEU A 145 15.54 20.15 -6.48
CA LEU A 145 14.89 20.63 -5.27
C LEU A 145 14.06 21.87 -5.57
N LYS A 146 12.99 22.12 -4.81
CA LYS A 146 12.20 23.36 -4.92
C LYS A 146 13.06 24.61 -4.69
N THR A 147 14.10 24.49 -3.86
CA THR A 147 15.11 25.54 -3.61
C THR A 147 15.96 25.89 -4.84
N ASP A 148 16.16 24.93 -5.74
CA ASP A 148 16.99 25.09 -6.93
C ASP A 148 16.20 25.76 -8.09
N LEU A 149 14.88 25.82 -7.96
CA LEU A 149 13.97 26.40 -8.94
C LEU A 149 13.72 27.88 -8.64
N THR A 150 14.76 28.69 -8.83
CA THR A 150 14.67 30.15 -8.70
C THR A 150 13.67 30.72 -9.72
N GLY A 151 12.82 31.67 -9.28
CA GLY A 151 11.85 32.36 -10.14
C GLY A 151 10.48 31.72 -10.29
N LYS A 152 10.22 30.52 -9.74
CA LYS A 152 8.89 29.88 -9.78
C LYS A 152 7.98 30.19 -8.60
N GLY A 153 8.38 31.11 -7.70
CA GLY A 153 7.49 31.64 -6.65
C GLY A 153 7.02 30.60 -5.62
N PHE A 154 7.77 29.53 -5.39
CA PHE A 154 7.42 28.58 -4.34
C PHE A 154 7.43 29.25 -2.96
N LYS A 155 6.27 29.26 -2.31
CA LYS A 155 6.13 29.81 -0.96
C LYS A 155 6.79 28.90 0.08
N LYS A 156 7.37 29.49 1.11
CA LYS A 156 7.88 28.71 2.25
C LYS A 156 6.70 28.04 2.96
N ARG A 157 6.87 26.74 3.27
CA ARG A 157 5.91 25.99 4.08
C ARG A 157 5.91 26.55 5.51
N LYS A 158 4.75 26.95 6.00
CA LYS A 158 4.51 27.25 7.41
C LYS A 158 3.80 26.03 7.99
N VAL A 159 4.36 25.46 9.05
CA VAL A 159 3.77 24.35 9.78
C VAL A 159 3.20 24.93 11.07
N GLY A 160 1.93 24.65 11.32
CA GLY A 160 1.25 24.98 12.58
C GLY A 160 0.55 23.73 13.10
N THR A 161 0.40 23.62 14.41
CA THR A 161 -0.42 22.60 15.06
C THR A 161 -1.81 23.18 15.27
N LEU A 162 -2.83 22.44 14.84
CA LEU A 162 -4.21 22.73 15.16
C LEU A 162 -4.69 21.68 16.17
N ASP A 163 -4.98 22.13 17.39
CA ASP A 163 -5.54 21.25 18.41
C ASP A 163 -7.04 21.11 18.20
N ILE A 164 -7.49 19.87 18.04
CA ILE A 164 -8.89 19.53 17.85
C ILE A 164 -9.39 18.82 19.09
N THR A 165 -10.51 19.31 19.65
CA THR A 165 -11.18 18.64 20.77
C THR A 165 -12.33 17.81 20.21
N PRO A 166 -12.28 16.47 20.30
CA PRO A 166 -13.39 15.63 19.86
C PRO A 166 -14.68 15.96 20.61
N SER A 167 -15.81 15.82 19.95
CA SER A 167 -17.13 15.98 20.57
C SER A 167 -17.39 14.87 21.61
N ASP A 168 -18.29 15.12 22.56
CA ASP A 168 -18.65 14.13 23.58
C ASP A 168 -19.06 12.76 23.00
N PRO A 169 -19.89 12.69 21.93
CA PRO A 169 -20.19 11.41 21.28
C PRO A 169 -18.96 10.71 20.70
N GLU A 170 -18.05 11.45 20.06
CA GLU A 170 -16.81 10.88 19.52
C GLU A 170 -15.93 10.31 20.64
N GLN A 171 -15.79 11.04 21.76
CA GLN A 171 -15.02 10.57 22.91
C GLN A 171 -15.62 9.31 23.53
N GLN A 172 -16.96 9.24 23.66
CA GLN A 172 -17.64 8.08 24.20
C GLN A 172 -17.45 6.85 23.30
N MET A 173 -17.62 6.99 21.99
CA MET A 173 -17.46 5.87 21.06
C MET A 173 -15.99 5.43 20.95
N PHE A 174 -15.04 6.35 20.98
CA PHE A 174 -13.62 6.01 21.03
C PHE A 174 -13.25 5.25 22.30
N SER A 175 -13.77 5.69 23.45
CA SER A 175 -13.55 5.03 24.73
C SER A 175 -14.14 3.61 24.74
N LEU A 176 -15.33 3.43 24.17
CA LEU A 176 -15.95 2.11 24.04
C LEU A 176 -15.09 1.17 23.16
N LEU A 177 -14.60 1.66 22.01
CA LEU A 177 -13.71 0.90 21.16
C LEU A 177 -12.41 0.53 21.90
N ASP A 178 -11.82 1.48 22.62
CA ASP A 178 -10.57 1.26 23.35
C ASP A 178 -10.72 0.25 24.50
N ASP A 179 -11.85 0.29 25.19
CA ASP A 179 -12.21 -0.67 26.23
C ASP A 179 -12.36 -2.09 25.66
N ILE A 180 -13.05 -2.25 24.53
CA ILE A 180 -13.20 -3.55 23.86
C ILE A 180 -11.83 -4.09 23.46
N VAL A 181 -11.00 -3.27 22.84
CA VAL A 181 -9.65 -3.64 22.42
C VAL A 181 -8.79 -4.06 23.62
N THR A 182 -8.83 -3.28 24.69
CA THR A 182 -8.03 -3.55 25.89
C THR A 182 -8.47 -4.87 26.57
N LYS A 183 -9.78 -5.10 26.69
CA LYS A 183 -10.34 -6.34 27.24
C LYS A 183 -9.99 -7.54 26.36
N SER A 184 -10.13 -7.40 25.03
CA SER A 184 -9.80 -8.46 24.06
C SER A 184 -8.32 -8.82 24.10
N ALA A 185 -7.44 -7.84 24.19
CA ALA A 185 -6.00 -8.09 24.30
C ALA A 185 -5.64 -8.87 25.57
N LYS A 186 -6.30 -8.56 26.70
CA LYS A 186 -6.13 -9.31 27.95
C LYS A 186 -6.60 -10.76 27.81
N GLN A 187 -7.73 -11.01 27.15
CA GLN A 187 -8.23 -12.35 26.90
C GLN A 187 -7.33 -13.16 25.98
N ASN A 188 -6.76 -12.51 24.97
CA ASN A 188 -5.87 -13.11 23.98
C ASN A 188 -4.42 -13.24 24.47
N GLY A 189 -4.07 -12.68 25.63
CA GLY A 189 -2.67 -12.64 26.11
C GLY A 189 -1.75 -11.77 25.26
N THR A 190 -2.30 -10.77 24.56
CA THR A 190 -1.56 -9.86 23.65
C THR A 190 -1.47 -8.44 24.22
N LYS A 191 -0.68 -7.58 23.58
CA LYS A 191 -0.64 -6.15 23.92
C LYS A 191 -1.82 -5.43 23.27
N PRO A 192 -2.53 -4.51 24.00
CA PRO A 192 -3.59 -3.70 23.41
C PRO A 192 -3.08 -2.90 22.19
N GLY A 193 -3.82 -3.00 21.07
CA GLY A 193 -3.46 -2.31 19.83
C GLY A 193 -2.22 -2.86 19.10
N GLY A 194 -1.73 -4.04 19.49
CA GLY A 194 -0.61 -4.69 18.84
C GLY A 194 -0.97 -5.47 17.58
N ASP A 195 -2.25 -5.63 17.30
CA ASP A 195 -2.75 -6.27 16.08
C ASP A 195 -3.15 -5.23 15.01
N ILE A 196 -3.08 -5.67 13.76
CA ILE A 196 -3.29 -4.79 12.61
C ILE A 196 -4.75 -4.33 12.48
N VAL A 197 -5.71 -5.19 12.85
CA VAL A 197 -7.16 -4.86 12.77
C VAL A 197 -7.50 -3.72 13.71
N THR A 198 -7.04 -3.82 14.96
CA THR A 198 -7.24 -2.77 15.96
C THR A 198 -6.59 -1.45 15.53
N MET A 199 -5.37 -1.52 15.00
CA MET A 199 -4.66 -0.34 14.53
C MET A 199 -5.42 0.31 13.36
N LEU A 200 -5.91 -0.48 12.42
CA LEU A 200 -6.71 0.00 11.28
C LEU A 200 -8.01 0.65 11.75
N LEU A 201 -8.76 0.00 12.64
CA LEU A 201 -10.01 0.54 13.16
C LEU A 201 -9.79 1.88 13.88
N LYS A 202 -8.75 1.99 14.70
CA LYS A 202 -8.40 3.26 15.37
C LYS A 202 -7.98 4.33 14.37
N LYS A 203 -7.18 3.99 13.37
CA LYS A 203 -6.78 4.91 12.29
C LYS A 203 -8.00 5.41 11.52
N ARG A 204 -8.92 4.53 11.16
CA ARG A 204 -10.17 4.88 10.47
C ARG A 204 -11.07 5.75 11.33
N PHE A 205 -11.21 5.43 12.62
CA PHE A 205 -11.96 6.25 13.57
C PHE A 205 -11.43 7.69 13.63
N LEU A 206 -10.10 7.83 13.70
CA LEU A 206 -9.45 9.14 13.74
C LEU A 206 -9.47 9.88 12.38
N SER A 207 -9.67 9.17 11.28
CA SER A 207 -9.80 9.77 9.95
C SER A 207 -11.22 10.27 9.71
N SER A 208 -12.22 9.39 9.88
CA SER A 208 -13.64 9.71 9.70
C SER A 208 -14.51 8.68 10.41
N PRO A 209 -15.53 9.11 11.20
CA PRO A 209 -16.49 8.18 11.78
C PRO A 209 -17.20 7.30 10.73
N PHE A 210 -17.52 7.86 9.57
CA PHE A 210 -18.13 7.09 8.48
C PHE A 210 -17.21 6.02 7.93
N ALA A 211 -15.94 6.34 7.65
CA ALA A 211 -14.94 5.38 7.21
C ALA A 211 -14.70 4.27 8.25
N PHE A 212 -14.73 4.62 9.53
CA PHE A 212 -14.70 3.64 10.63
C PHE A 212 -15.90 2.71 10.60
N GLY A 213 -17.13 3.27 10.50
CA GLY A 213 -18.37 2.49 10.43
C GLY A 213 -18.38 1.51 9.26
N MET A 214 -17.92 1.93 8.08
CA MET A 214 -17.75 1.08 6.90
C MET A 214 -16.76 -0.07 7.19
N THR A 215 -15.57 0.25 7.68
CA THR A 215 -14.56 -0.78 7.99
C THR A 215 -15.06 -1.79 9.04
N LEU A 216 -15.75 -1.31 10.06
CA LEU A 216 -16.32 -2.16 11.11
C LEU A 216 -17.44 -3.05 10.58
N SER A 217 -18.28 -2.58 9.65
CA SER A 217 -19.33 -3.38 9.02
C SER A 217 -18.75 -4.59 8.28
N HIS A 218 -17.64 -4.39 7.58
CA HIS A 218 -16.95 -5.47 6.88
C HIS A 218 -16.28 -6.46 7.84
N TYR A 219 -15.70 -5.95 8.92
CA TYR A 219 -15.16 -6.81 9.96
C TYR A 219 -16.25 -7.71 10.57
N ILE A 220 -17.42 -7.16 10.92
CA ILE A 220 -18.56 -7.92 11.44
C ILE A 220 -19.04 -8.96 10.42
N ALA A 221 -19.18 -8.59 9.16
CA ALA A 221 -19.59 -9.50 8.08
C ALA A 221 -18.59 -10.66 7.89
N SER A 222 -17.30 -10.36 7.90
CA SER A 222 -16.22 -11.37 7.83
C SER A 222 -16.27 -12.34 9.00
N ARG A 223 -16.52 -11.84 10.20
CA ARG A 223 -16.68 -12.64 11.43
C ARG A 223 -17.86 -13.60 11.36
N ALA A 224 -18.95 -13.19 10.68
CA ALA A 224 -20.14 -14.02 10.47
C ALA A 224 -19.97 -15.09 9.36
N GLY A 225 -18.77 -15.29 8.84
CA GLY A 225 -18.47 -16.27 7.79
C GLY A 225 -18.94 -15.85 6.39
N ARG A 226 -19.41 -14.63 6.23
CA ARG A 226 -19.67 -14.01 4.93
C ARG A 226 -18.37 -13.36 4.47
N GLY A 227 -17.53 -14.12 3.75
CA GLY A 227 -16.36 -13.57 3.10
C GLY A 227 -16.76 -12.42 2.17
N LEU A 228 -15.99 -11.34 2.17
CA LEU A 228 -16.15 -10.26 1.21
C LEU A 228 -15.93 -10.81 -0.19
N SER A 229 -16.83 -10.50 -1.13
CA SER A 229 -16.57 -10.71 -2.56
C SER A 229 -15.46 -9.77 -3.03
N ASP A 230 -14.75 -10.15 -4.10
CA ASP A 230 -13.70 -9.29 -4.67
C ASP A 230 -14.24 -7.90 -5.06
N ASP A 231 -15.51 -7.82 -5.49
CA ASP A 231 -16.18 -6.55 -5.86
C ASP A 231 -16.49 -5.69 -4.62
N GLU A 232 -16.99 -6.29 -3.53
CA GLU A 232 -17.20 -5.56 -2.25
C GLU A 232 -15.88 -5.09 -1.64
N TYR A 233 -14.82 -5.85 -1.86
CA TYR A 233 -13.48 -5.48 -1.42
C TYR A 233 -12.94 -4.27 -2.20
N ASP A 234 -13.11 -4.26 -3.53
CA ASP A 234 -12.71 -3.14 -4.38
C ASP A 234 -13.53 -1.87 -4.09
N ASP A 235 -14.83 -1.98 -3.77
CA ASP A 235 -15.68 -0.85 -3.39
C ASP A 235 -15.23 -0.20 -2.06
N ILE A 236 -14.70 -0.99 -1.12
CA ILE A 236 -14.32 -0.50 0.21
C ILE A 236 -12.94 0.13 0.20
N PHE A 237 -12.01 -0.50 -0.52
CA PHE A 237 -10.59 -0.15 -0.54
C PHE A 237 -10.16 0.51 -1.86
N GLY A 238 -11.01 0.46 -2.90
CA GLY A 238 -10.74 0.97 -4.24
C GLY A 238 -11.20 2.41 -4.53
N GLU A 239 -12.16 2.95 -3.78
CA GLU A 239 -12.71 4.31 -4.02
C GLU A 239 -12.01 5.46 -3.27
N GLY A 240 -10.98 5.18 -2.50
CA GLY A 240 -10.13 6.20 -1.87
C GLY A 240 -9.19 6.88 -2.87
N GLN A 241 -9.72 7.43 -3.97
CA GLN A 241 -8.93 8.19 -4.95
C GLN A 241 -8.65 9.61 -4.47
N SER A 242 -7.82 9.82 -3.46
CA SER A 242 -7.22 11.13 -3.28
C SER A 242 -5.75 11.13 -2.87
N ASP A 243 -5.21 10.05 -2.33
CA ASP A 243 -3.78 9.92 -2.13
C ASP A 243 -3.34 8.47 -2.41
N GLU A 244 -2.56 8.28 -3.48
CA GLU A 244 -2.02 6.97 -3.90
C GLU A 244 -1.26 6.24 -2.77
N GLU A 245 -0.71 6.97 -1.82
CA GLU A 245 -0.06 6.44 -0.64
C GLU A 245 -1.04 5.72 0.31
N GLU A 246 -2.22 6.30 0.58
CA GLU A 246 -3.21 5.69 1.48
C GLU A 246 -3.82 4.42 0.88
N GLY A 247 -4.17 4.42 -0.40
CA GLY A 247 -4.73 3.26 -1.08
C GLY A 247 -3.79 2.05 -1.12
N LEU A 248 -2.48 2.28 -1.24
CA LEU A 248 -1.47 1.22 -1.23
C LEU A 248 -1.29 0.59 0.15
N TRP A 249 -1.34 1.39 1.22
CA TRP A 249 -1.31 0.91 2.61
C TRP A 249 -2.56 0.11 2.95
N GLU A 250 -3.72 0.54 2.47
CA GLU A 250 -5.01 -0.11 2.73
C GLU A 250 -5.09 -1.52 2.13
N GLN A 251 -4.53 -1.73 0.93
CA GLN A 251 -4.50 -3.04 0.30
C GLN A 251 -3.54 -4.01 1.01
N ASP A 252 -2.36 -3.55 1.46
CA ASP A 252 -1.45 -4.36 2.29
C ASP A 252 -2.05 -4.68 3.66
N GLU A 253 -2.76 -3.72 4.26
CA GLU A 253 -3.43 -3.91 5.54
C GLU A 253 -4.59 -4.89 5.42
N ALA A 254 -5.32 -4.85 4.31
CA ALA A 254 -6.43 -5.75 4.05
C ALA A 254 -5.99 -7.19 3.70
N GLU A 255 -4.86 -7.35 3.00
CA GLU A 255 -4.26 -8.68 2.77
C GLU A 255 -3.77 -9.29 4.10
N LYS A 256 -3.15 -8.50 4.96
CA LYS A 256 -2.78 -8.90 6.33
C LYS A 256 -3.98 -9.20 7.23
N LEU A 257 -5.12 -8.53 7.01
CA LEU A 257 -6.40 -8.85 7.66
C LEU A 257 -6.91 -10.24 7.24
N ARG A 258 -6.77 -10.60 5.97
CA ARG A 258 -7.11 -11.95 5.46
C ARG A 258 -6.15 -13.02 6.00
N GLU A 259 -4.88 -12.69 6.18
CA GLU A 259 -3.84 -13.61 6.66
C GLU A 259 -3.81 -13.75 8.19
N SER A 260 -4.37 -12.80 8.96
CA SER A 260 -4.43 -12.86 10.42
C SER A 260 -5.44 -13.90 10.90
N LYS A 261 -5.12 -15.18 10.70
CA LYS A 261 -5.82 -16.33 11.31
C LYS A 261 -5.55 -16.43 12.82
N GLY A 262 -5.22 -15.32 13.46
CA GLY A 262 -5.01 -15.20 14.89
C GLY A 262 -6.31 -15.11 15.69
N SER A 263 -6.19 -14.95 17.00
CA SER A 263 -7.31 -14.69 17.89
C SER A 263 -8.03 -13.40 17.49
N ASP A 264 -9.38 -13.43 17.55
CA ASP A 264 -10.24 -12.29 17.24
C ASP A 264 -9.86 -11.06 18.10
N PRO A 265 -9.41 -9.94 17.50
CA PRO A 265 -8.94 -8.76 18.24
C PRO A 265 -10.06 -7.99 18.94
N LEU A 266 -11.32 -8.30 18.67
CA LEU A 266 -12.52 -7.73 19.32
C LEU A 266 -13.37 -8.80 20.01
N VAL A 267 -12.78 -9.90 20.45
CA VAL A 267 -13.47 -11.04 21.07
C VAL A 267 -14.24 -10.66 22.34
N ALA A 268 -13.79 -9.64 23.07
CA ALA A 268 -14.41 -9.18 24.30
C ALA A 268 -15.58 -8.21 24.11
N ALA A 269 -15.97 -7.92 22.85
CA ALA A 269 -17.16 -7.12 22.59
C ALA A 269 -18.41 -7.86 23.09
N GLU A 270 -19.21 -7.17 23.87
CA GLU A 270 -20.52 -7.63 24.29
C GLU A 270 -21.52 -7.58 23.12
N PRO A 271 -22.60 -8.40 23.16
CA PRO A 271 -23.64 -8.39 22.14
C PRO A 271 -24.17 -6.97 21.89
N GLY A 272 -24.20 -6.53 20.62
CA GLY A 272 -24.70 -5.22 20.21
C GLY A 272 -23.69 -4.05 20.32
N GLN A 273 -22.55 -4.22 20.95
CA GLN A 273 -21.57 -3.12 21.06
C GLN A 273 -20.91 -2.79 19.71
N LEU A 274 -20.54 -3.79 18.93
CA LEU A 274 -19.96 -3.58 17.61
C LEU A 274 -20.97 -3.00 16.63
N GLU A 275 -22.21 -3.47 16.69
CA GLU A 275 -23.33 -2.96 15.91
C GLU A 275 -23.61 -1.48 16.27
N SER A 276 -23.62 -1.14 17.55
CA SER A 276 -23.80 0.23 18.01
C SER A 276 -22.69 1.17 17.53
N LEU A 277 -21.43 0.73 17.58
CA LEU A 277 -20.30 1.48 17.05
C LEU A 277 -20.41 1.67 15.52
N MET A 278 -20.80 0.62 14.80
CA MET A 278 -21.00 0.64 13.35
C MET A 278 -22.12 1.61 12.96
N GLU A 279 -23.30 1.49 13.57
CA GLU A 279 -24.45 2.34 13.29
C GLU A 279 -24.16 3.81 13.59
N TRP A 280 -23.48 4.07 14.71
CA TRP A 280 -23.04 5.44 15.02
C TRP A 280 -22.11 5.97 13.92
N GLY A 281 -21.12 5.20 13.48
CA GLY A 281 -20.20 5.62 12.44
C GLY A 281 -20.89 5.88 11.10
N LEU A 282 -21.74 4.93 10.65
CA LEU A 282 -22.48 5.06 9.39
C LEU A 282 -23.49 6.19 9.39
N GLY A 283 -24.14 6.46 10.53
CA GLY A 283 -25.12 7.54 10.71
C GLY A 283 -24.50 8.89 11.05
N TYR A 284 -23.19 9.01 11.15
CA TYR A 284 -22.52 10.22 11.60
C TYR A 284 -22.61 11.32 10.53
N GLU A 285 -23.23 12.46 10.90
CA GLU A 285 -23.34 13.60 10.01
C GLU A 285 -22.03 14.39 9.97
N SER A 286 -21.55 14.73 8.78
CA SER A 286 -20.29 15.47 8.57
C SER A 286 -20.24 16.82 9.32
N ARG A 287 -21.41 17.45 9.57
CA ARG A 287 -21.53 18.70 10.32
C ARG A 287 -21.20 18.57 11.81
N ALA A 288 -21.28 17.37 12.34
CA ALA A 288 -20.97 17.08 13.74
C ALA A 288 -19.51 16.61 13.92
N ASP A 289 -18.77 16.45 12.84
CA ASP A 289 -17.37 16.02 12.89
C ASP A 289 -16.48 17.18 13.38
N SER A 290 -15.80 16.97 14.50
CA SER A 290 -14.90 17.96 15.11
C SER A 290 -13.68 18.30 14.25
N ARG A 291 -13.45 17.55 13.18
CA ARG A 291 -12.32 17.70 12.25
C ARG A 291 -12.65 18.58 11.04
N LEU A 292 -13.94 18.89 10.83
CA LEU A 292 -14.42 19.80 9.80
C LEU A 292 -14.66 21.19 10.35
#